data_84e312886dbd24038088fae5b6010a5c
#
_entry.id   84e312886dbd24038088fae5b6010a5c
#
_cell.length_a   1.000
_cell.length_b   1.000
_cell.length_c   1.000
_cell.angle_alpha   90.00
_cell.angle_beta   90.00
_cell.angle_gamma   90.00
#
_symmetry.space_group_name_H-M   'P 1'
#
loop_
_entity.id
_entity.type
_entity.pdbx_description
1 polymer ?
#
loop_
_entity_poly.entity_id
_entity_poly.type
_entity_poly.pdbx_seq_one_letter_code
_entity_poly.pdbx_strand_id
1 'polypeptide(L)'
;EDEMRELREEFLLKSEREIEEEARRKLITCMQRLSSGPQEDITATLVPIPSDDMKGRIIGREGRNIKSFESLTGTTLLIDETPDNVLVSSFDPVRRETARIALESLIKDGRIHPSSIEEAVRRAEEEVKQSVVESGEDALRRLRLNRMHPEVVTSLGQLRFRLSNNQNSLEHSIEVANLCALMAAELGLEPEIAKRSGLLHDIGKVLDEDHGGSHAQAGAFFLKRIGQEDGKVLNAVAGHHGEVPPESPYVALVMIADSLSAMRPGARADSLDGYLQRVRSLEAIAAGMEGVSEAYAIQAGREI
;
A
#
# COMPACT_ATOMS: atom_id res chain seq x y z
N GLU A 1 -8.74 -49.11 -25.16
CA GLU A 1 -7.88 -48.35 -24.21
C GLU A 1 -7.69 -46.90 -24.67
N ASP A 2 -7.47 -46.66 -25.97
CA ASP A 2 -7.26 -45.31 -26.52
C ASP A 2 -8.53 -44.45 -26.43
N GLU A 3 -9.70 -44.99 -26.69
CA GLU A 3 -11.00 -44.30 -26.61
C GLU A 3 -11.31 -43.83 -25.17
N MET A 4 -10.94 -44.61 -24.15
CA MET A 4 -11.08 -44.25 -22.75
C MET A 4 -10.07 -43.16 -22.31
N ARG A 5 -8.92 -43.11 -22.96
CA ARG A 5 -7.92 -42.11 -22.73
C ARG A 5 -8.34 -40.75 -23.32
N GLU A 6 -8.85 -40.73 -24.53
CA GLU A 6 -9.40 -39.55 -25.20
C GLU A 6 -10.59 -38.96 -24.42
N LEU A 7 -11.53 -39.81 -24.00
CA LEU A 7 -12.68 -39.39 -23.19
C LEU A 7 -12.25 -38.76 -21.84
N ARG A 8 -11.22 -39.31 -21.22
CA ARG A 8 -10.66 -38.77 -19.97
C ARG A 8 -9.97 -37.43 -20.19
N GLU A 9 -9.20 -37.26 -21.25
CA GLU A 9 -8.53 -36.00 -21.60
C GLU A 9 -9.58 -34.93 -21.94
N GLU A 10 -10.61 -35.26 -22.70
CA GLU A 10 -11.72 -34.33 -23.00
C GLU A 10 -12.48 -33.90 -21.73
N PHE A 11 -12.74 -34.83 -20.81
CA PHE A 11 -13.40 -34.56 -19.55
C PHE A 11 -12.55 -33.64 -18.65
N LEU A 12 -11.23 -33.87 -18.59
CA LEU A 12 -10.30 -33.03 -17.81
C LEU A 12 -10.25 -31.60 -18.37
N LEU A 13 -10.11 -31.46 -19.69
CA LEU A 13 -10.10 -30.14 -20.34
C LEU A 13 -11.41 -29.37 -20.15
N LYS A 14 -12.54 -30.06 -20.20
CA LYS A 14 -13.85 -29.46 -19.94
C LYS A 14 -13.99 -29.02 -18.48
N SER A 15 -13.56 -29.88 -17.56
CA SER A 15 -13.56 -29.58 -16.11
C SER A 15 -12.65 -28.38 -15.78
N GLU A 16 -11.46 -28.30 -16.36
CA GLU A 16 -10.54 -27.17 -16.18
C GLU A 16 -11.17 -25.87 -16.67
N ARG A 17 -11.80 -25.83 -17.83
CA ARG A 17 -12.50 -24.67 -18.37
C ARG A 17 -13.67 -24.23 -17.49
N GLU A 18 -14.47 -25.15 -16.98
CA GLU A 18 -15.59 -24.85 -16.08
C GLU A 18 -15.10 -24.26 -14.75
N ILE A 19 -14.00 -24.80 -14.21
CA ILE A 19 -13.36 -24.28 -13.01
C ILE A 19 -12.82 -22.86 -13.25
N GLU A 20 -12.15 -22.64 -14.38
CA GLU A 20 -11.61 -21.32 -14.74
C GLU A 20 -12.72 -20.27 -14.91
N GLU A 21 -13.81 -20.62 -15.61
CA GLU A 21 -14.96 -19.72 -15.78
C GLU A 21 -15.67 -19.42 -14.47
N GLU A 22 -15.77 -20.38 -13.57
CA GLU A 22 -16.38 -20.17 -12.25
C GLU A 22 -15.48 -19.30 -11.37
N ALA A 23 -14.17 -19.54 -11.35
CA ALA A 23 -13.20 -18.71 -10.66
C ALA A 23 -13.25 -17.26 -11.16
N ARG A 24 -13.27 -17.07 -12.49
CA ARG A 24 -13.38 -15.75 -13.12
C ARG A 24 -14.67 -15.02 -12.72
N ARG A 25 -15.82 -15.70 -12.70
CA ARG A 25 -17.11 -15.13 -12.25
C ARG A 25 -17.04 -14.71 -10.79
N LYS A 26 -16.47 -15.52 -9.91
CA LYS A 26 -16.31 -15.22 -8.49
C LYS A 26 -15.43 -13.99 -8.28
N LEU A 27 -14.30 -13.90 -9.00
CA LEU A 27 -13.40 -12.74 -8.96
C LEU A 27 -14.13 -11.44 -9.39
N ILE A 28 -14.84 -11.47 -10.53
CA ILE A 28 -15.60 -10.29 -11.00
C ILE A 28 -16.65 -9.87 -9.97
N THR A 29 -17.35 -10.82 -9.35
CA THR A 29 -18.33 -10.52 -8.31
C THR A 29 -17.69 -9.86 -7.09
N CYS A 30 -16.50 -10.33 -6.67
CA CYS A 30 -15.75 -9.72 -5.57
C CYS A 30 -15.32 -8.28 -5.92
N MET A 31 -14.80 -8.06 -7.13
CA MET A 31 -14.39 -6.73 -7.61
C MET A 31 -15.55 -5.73 -7.65
N GLN A 32 -16.74 -6.17 -8.14
CA GLN A 32 -17.92 -5.32 -8.21
C GLN A 32 -18.46 -4.90 -6.83
N ARG A 33 -18.25 -5.71 -5.79
CA ARG A 33 -18.65 -5.40 -4.41
C ARG A 33 -17.75 -4.38 -3.72
N LEU A 34 -16.56 -4.11 -4.25
CA LEU A 34 -15.52 -3.28 -3.63
C LEU A 34 -15.16 -2.03 -4.44
N SER A 35 -16.12 -1.44 -5.16
CA SER A 35 -15.87 -0.19 -5.90
C SER A 35 -15.63 0.97 -4.93
N SER A 36 -14.36 1.32 -4.70
CA SER A 36 -13.94 2.54 -4.00
C SER A 36 -13.39 3.56 -5.00
N GLY A 37 -13.57 4.85 -4.73
CA GLY A 37 -13.13 5.94 -5.61
C GLY A 37 -11.59 6.08 -5.71
N PRO A 38 -11.09 6.85 -6.69
CA PRO A 38 -9.66 7.07 -6.88
C PRO A 38 -9.05 7.87 -5.72
N GLN A 39 -7.81 7.55 -5.36
CA GLN A 39 -7.00 8.29 -4.39
C GLN A 39 -5.79 8.90 -5.09
N GLU A 40 -5.56 10.20 -4.89
CA GLU A 40 -4.43 10.94 -5.43
C GLU A 40 -3.19 10.82 -4.53
N ASP A 41 -2.03 10.74 -5.17
CA ASP A 41 -0.73 10.54 -4.55
C ASP A 41 0.05 11.83 -4.44
N ILE A 42 0.62 12.11 -3.27
CA ILE A 42 1.44 13.31 -3.03
C ILE A 42 2.80 12.87 -2.45
N THR A 43 3.87 12.99 -3.25
CA THR A 43 5.26 12.75 -2.84
C THR A 43 5.88 13.91 -2.05
N ALA A 44 5.26 15.10 -2.08
CA ALA A 44 5.69 16.31 -1.38
C ALA A 44 4.48 17.01 -0.76
N THR A 45 4.63 17.54 0.45
CA THR A 45 3.54 18.20 1.18
C THR A 45 3.68 19.70 1.07
N LEU A 46 2.69 20.35 0.44
CA LEU A 46 2.54 21.79 0.44
C LEU A 46 1.82 22.24 1.71
N VAL A 47 2.40 23.23 2.40
CA VAL A 47 1.81 23.88 3.57
C VAL A 47 1.43 25.30 3.18
N PRO A 48 0.13 25.65 3.18
CA PRO A 48 -0.31 26.99 2.85
C PRO A 48 0.08 27.98 3.94
N ILE A 49 0.51 29.18 3.53
CA ILE A 49 0.83 30.30 4.42
C ILE A 49 -0.11 31.48 4.13
N PRO A 50 -0.48 32.26 5.15
CA PRO A 50 -1.45 33.35 4.99
C PRO A 50 -0.91 34.57 4.20
N SER A 51 0.39 34.71 4.09
CA SER A 51 1.06 35.80 3.35
C SER A 51 2.55 35.50 3.15
N ASP A 52 3.17 36.16 2.16
CA ASP A 52 4.61 36.02 1.90
C ASP A 52 5.48 36.56 3.08
N ASP A 53 4.96 37.45 3.90
CA ASP A 53 5.66 37.91 5.13
C ASP A 53 5.94 36.75 6.09
N MET A 54 5.12 35.70 6.04
CA MET A 54 5.31 34.50 6.84
C MET A 54 6.57 33.74 6.42
N LYS A 55 6.96 33.75 5.14
CA LYS A 55 8.22 33.16 4.66
C LYS A 55 9.43 33.74 5.40
N GLY A 56 9.49 35.05 5.51
CA GLY A 56 10.55 35.71 6.23
C GLY A 56 10.63 35.33 7.73
N ARG A 57 9.47 35.08 8.36
CA ARG A 57 9.40 34.65 9.77
C ARG A 57 9.81 33.16 9.90
N ILE A 58 9.45 32.32 8.98
CA ILE A 58 9.86 30.90 8.93
C ILE A 58 11.38 30.81 8.73
N ILE A 59 11.96 31.61 7.84
CA ILE A 59 13.40 31.67 7.63
C ILE A 59 14.10 32.19 8.88
N GLY A 60 13.64 33.32 9.41
CA GLY A 60 14.25 34.01 10.54
C GLY A 60 15.56 34.70 10.19
N ARG A 61 16.12 35.48 11.15
CA ARG A 61 17.41 36.17 10.95
C ARG A 61 18.52 35.15 10.66
N GLU A 62 19.25 35.34 9.57
CA GLU A 62 20.36 34.46 9.12
C GLU A 62 19.96 33.00 8.95
N GLY A 63 18.67 32.73 8.70
CA GLY A 63 18.15 31.37 8.54
C GLY A 63 18.05 30.57 9.83
N ARG A 64 18.05 31.22 11.00
CA ARG A 64 18.09 30.55 12.31
C ARG A 64 16.86 29.64 12.54
N ASN A 65 15.66 30.11 12.18
CA ASN A 65 14.44 29.40 12.46
C ASN A 65 14.31 28.16 11.52
N ILE A 66 14.55 28.34 10.22
CA ILE A 66 14.50 27.25 9.26
C ILE A 66 15.54 26.16 9.59
N LYS A 67 16.78 26.52 9.93
CA LYS A 67 17.81 25.56 10.34
C LYS A 67 17.43 24.80 11.60
N SER A 68 16.81 25.47 12.58
CA SER A 68 16.32 24.83 13.80
C SER A 68 15.19 23.85 13.49
N PHE A 69 14.24 24.25 12.64
CA PHE A 69 13.12 23.41 12.24
C PHE A 69 13.60 22.15 11.48
N GLU A 70 14.44 22.32 10.46
CA GLU A 70 15.00 21.23 9.67
C GLU A 70 15.82 20.26 10.51
N SER A 71 16.63 20.79 11.45
CA SER A 71 17.43 19.96 12.36
C SER A 71 16.58 19.11 13.30
N LEU A 72 15.46 19.67 13.81
CA LEU A 72 14.57 18.95 14.73
C LEU A 72 13.68 17.93 14.04
N THR A 73 13.15 18.26 12.86
CA THR A 73 12.24 17.40 12.13
C THR A 73 12.95 16.38 11.22
N GLY A 74 14.20 16.64 10.85
CA GLY A 74 14.91 15.85 9.83
C GLY A 74 14.30 15.98 8.44
N THR A 75 13.66 17.12 8.16
CA THR A 75 13.05 17.45 6.86
C THR A 75 13.73 18.67 6.24
N THR A 76 13.51 18.90 4.95
CA THR A 76 13.95 20.12 4.26
C THR A 76 12.75 20.99 3.93
N LEU A 77 12.83 22.29 4.23
CA LEU A 77 11.83 23.26 3.83
C LEU A 77 12.30 23.98 2.56
N LEU A 78 11.54 23.82 1.48
CA LEU A 78 11.76 24.54 0.24
C LEU A 78 10.83 25.75 0.22
N ILE A 79 11.45 26.94 0.28
CA ILE A 79 10.77 28.24 0.26
C ILE A 79 11.22 28.92 -1.04
N ASP A 80 10.40 28.82 -2.06
CA ASP A 80 10.63 29.38 -3.39
C ASP A 80 9.72 30.59 -3.67
N GLU A 81 9.68 31.02 -4.92
CA GLU A 81 8.84 32.13 -5.37
C GLU A 81 7.35 31.75 -5.50
N THR A 82 6.96 30.47 -5.27
CA THR A 82 5.56 30.05 -5.30
C THR A 82 4.79 30.81 -4.23
N PRO A 83 3.77 31.62 -4.60
CA PRO A 83 3.04 32.42 -3.64
C PRO A 83 2.29 31.55 -2.63
N ASP A 84 2.21 32.03 -1.41
CA ASP A 84 1.34 31.49 -0.34
C ASP A 84 1.56 30.02 0.05
N ASN A 85 2.72 29.43 -0.26
CA ASN A 85 3.03 28.05 0.10
C ASN A 85 4.49 27.85 0.53
N VAL A 86 4.71 26.83 1.36
CA VAL A 86 6.01 26.27 1.73
C VAL A 86 5.96 24.76 1.47
N LEU A 87 7.00 24.21 0.84
CA LEU A 87 7.07 22.78 0.55
C LEU A 87 7.91 22.08 1.63
N VAL A 88 7.34 21.03 2.23
CA VAL A 88 8.02 20.14 3.17
C VAL A 88 8.46 18.89 2.43
N SER A 89 9.76 18.61 2.41
CA SER A 89 10.37 17.46 1.74
C SER A 89 11.08 16.54 2.73
N SER A 90 10.79 15.24 2.66
CA SER A 90 11.52 14.20 3.39
C SER A 90 11.28 12.84 2.72
N PHE A 91 12.27 11.96 2.72
CA PHE A 91 12.12 10.56 2.33
C PHE A 91 11.29 9.77 3.35
N ASP A 92 11.33 10.18 4.63
CA ASP A 92 10.53 9.59 5.69
C ASP A 92 9.15 10.27 5.74
N PRO A 93 8.07 9.56 5.40
CA PRO A 93 6.74 10.13 5.36
C PRO A 93 6.20 10.47 6.76
N VAL A 94 6.66 9.79 7.82
CA VAL A 94 6.26 10.10 9.20
C VAL A 94 6.88 11.41 9.63
N ARG A 95 8.17 11.63 9.36
CA ARG A 95 8.85 12.92 9.62
C ARG A 95 8.22 14.06 8.81
N ARG A 96 7.85 13.79 7.55
CA ARG A 96 7.19 14.79 6.70
C ARG A 96 5.84 15.22 7.28
N GLU A 97 5.03 14.27 7.75
CA GLU A 97 3.74 14.58 8.40
C GLU A 97 3.93 15.33 9.73
N THR A 98 4.89 14.92 10.56
CA THR A 98 5.26 15.63 11.79
C THR A 98 5.66 17.07 11.49
N ALA A 99 6.49 17.28 10.48
CA ALA A 99 6.91 18.63 10.06
C ALA A 99 5.73 19.45 9.53
N ARG A 100 4.82 18.85 8.75
CA ARG A 100 3.61 19.52 8.29
C ARG A 100 2.77 20.04 9.45
N ILE A 101 2.44 19.17 10.41
CA ILE A 101 1.62 19.53 11.59
C ILE A 101 2.32 20.60 12.43
N ALA A 102 3.62 20.44 12.69
CA ALA A 102 4.39 21.43 13.45
C ALA A 102 4.41 22.78 12.76
N LEU A 103 4.63 22.82 11.43
CA LEU A 103 4.66 24.05 10.65
C LEU A 103 3.30 24.75 10.63
N GLU A 104 2.22 24.02 10.40
CA GLU A 104 0.84 24.56 10.44
C GLU A 104 0.52 25.14 11.81
N SER A 105 0.92 24.47 12.90
CA SER A 105 0.74 24.97 14.26
C SER A 105 1.49 26.27 14.49
N LEU A 106 2.75 26.37 14.04
CA LEU A 106 3.57 27.59 14.14
C LEU A 106 3.00 28.74 13.31
N ILE A 107 2.50 28.47 12.11
CA ILE A 107 1.86 29.46 11.25
C ILE A 107 0.59 30.01 11.92
N LYS A 108 -0.23 29.13 12.46
CA LYS A 108 -1.47 29.50 13.16
C LYS A 108 -1.20 30.35 14.42
N ASP A 109 -0.20 29.97 15.21
CA ASP A 109 0.19 30.73 16.43
C ASP A 109 0.94 32.04 16.09
N GLY A 110 1.59 32.11 14.94
CA GLY A 110 2.30 33.27 14.47
C GLY A 110 3.61 33.55 15.20
N ARG A 111 4.02 32.78 16.18
CA ARG A 111 5.27 32.92 16.94
C ARG A 111 6.28 31.90 16.49
N ILE A 112 7.22 32.30 15.64
CA ILE A 112 8.23 31.41 15.07
C ILE A 112 9.61 31.81 15.61
N HIS A 113 10.09 31.05 16.59
CA HIS A 113 11.43 31.14 17.18
C HIS A 113 11.86 29.74 17.68
N PRO A 114 13.16 29.51 17.92
CA PRO A 114 13.68 28.18 18.21
C PRO A 114 12.94 27.42 19.32
N SER A 115 12.59 28.05 20.41
CA SER A 115 11.88 27.37 21.51
C SER A 115 10.41 27.04 21.18
N SER A 116 9.71 27.89 20.40
CA SER A 116 8.36 27.53 19.93
C SER A 116 8.39 26.45 18.85
N ILE A 117 9.45 26.39 18.05
CA ILE A 117 9.66 25.32 17.05
C ILE A 117 9.84 23.98 17.78
N GLU A 118 10.71 23.92 18.79
CA GLU A 118 10.94 22.72 19.59
C GLU A 118 9.64 22.21 20.24
N GLU A 119 8.85 23.10 20.83
CA GLU A 119 7.57 22.73 21.43
C GLU A 119 6.55 22.25 20.40
N ALA A 120 6.46 22.92 19.23
CA ALA A 120 5.55 22.53 18.15
C ALA A 120 5.91 21.17 17.56
N VAL A 121 7.21 20.92 17.35
CA VAL A 121 7.69 19.61 16.84
C VAL A 121 7.38 18.50 17.83
N ARG A 122 7.67 18.68 19.13
CA ARG A 122 7.36 17.69 20.16
C ARG A 122 5.86 17.36 20.22
N ARG A 123 4.98 18.37 20.15
CA ARG A 123 3.52 18.16 20.11
C ARG A 123 3.09 17.41 18.85
N ALA A 124 3.65 17.77 17.70
CA ALA A 124 3.35 17.11 16.44
C ALA A 124 3.80 15.63 16.44
N GLU A 125 4.95 15.31 17.04
CA GLU A 125 5.40 13.93 17.22
C GLU A 125 4.43 13.09 18.05
N GLU A 126 3.92 13.67 19.15
CA GLU A 126 2.93 13.02 20.01
C GLU A 126 1.61 12.80 19.26
N GLU A 127 1.13 13.79 18.51
CA GLU A 127 -0.07 13.71 17.68
C GLU A 127 0.05 12.66 16.58
N VAL A 128 1.17 12.62 15.87
CA VAL A 128 1.43 11.62 14.83
C VAL A 128 1.49 10.22 15.43
N LYS A 129 2.17 10.01 16.57
CA LYS A 129 2.20 8.72 17.25
C LYS A 129 0.81 8.24 17.63
N GLN A 130 -0.04 9.11 18.15
CA GLN A 130 -1.42 8.78 18.48
C GLN A 130 -2.21 8.44 17.22
N SER A 131 -2.11 9.26 16.17
CA SER A 131 -2.79 9.05 14.88
C SER A 131 -2.38 7.71 14.21
N VAL A 132 -1.12 7.28 14.38
CA VAL A 132 -0.67 5.95 13.93
C VAL A 132 -1.44 4.83 14.62
N VAL A 133 -1.53 4.86 15.94
CA VAL A 133 -2.25 3.82 16.69
C VAL A 133 -3.73 3.83 16.33
N GLU A 134 -4.36 5.01 16.27
CA GLU A 134 -5.77 5.17 15.88
C GLU A 134 -6.05 4.61 14.48
N SER A 135 -5.14 4.83 13.53
CA SER A 135 -5.27 4.30 12.16
C SER A 135 -5.19 2.77 12.11
N GLY A 136 -4.28 2.17 12.89
CA GLY A 136 -4.19 0.71 13.01
C GLY A 136 -5.45 0.10 13.65
N GLU A 137 -5.95 0.72 14.72
CA GLU A 137 -7.20 0.29 15.36
C GLU A 137 -8.42 0.46 14.46
N ASP A 138 -8.46 1.54 13.65
CA ASP A 138 -9.51 1.77 12.70
C ASP A 138 -9.55 0.68 11.61
N ALA A 139 -8.40 0.28 11.10
CA ALA A 139 -8.30 -0.82 10.15
C ALA A 139 -8.89 -2.12 10.71
N LEU A 140 -8.59 -2.45 11.98
CA LEU A 140 -9.18 -3.61 12.64
C LEU A 140 -10.70 -3.50 12.80
N ARG A 141 -11.21 -2.32 13.19
CA ARG A 141 -12.65 -2.07 13.32
C ARG A 141 -13.39 -2.23 11.98
N ARG A 142 -12.86 -1.63 10.90
CA ARG A 142 -13.44 -1.70 9.55
C ARG A 142 -13.53 -3.14 9.04
N LEU A 143 -12.54 -3.95 9.34
CA LEU A 143 -12.49 -5.36 8.96
C LEU A 143 -13.20 -6.29 9.96
N ARG A 144 -13.66 -5.75 11.11
CA ARG A 144 -14.25 -6.52 12.22
C ARG A 144 -13.32 -7.67 12.68
N LEU A 145 -12.03 -7.37 12.76
CA LEU A 145 -11.02 -8.29 13.26
C LEU A 145 -10.84 -8.13 14.78
N ASN A 146 -10.47 -9.23 15.43
CA ASN A 146 -10.10 -9.23 16.83
C ASN A 146 -8.84 -8.40 17.08
N ARG A 147 -8.63 -8.00 18.35
CA ARG A 147 -7.44 -7.25 18.76
C ARG A 147 -6.15 -7.98 18.35
N MET A 148 -5.17 -7.20 17.94
CA MET A 148 -3.82 -7.64 17.64
C MET A 148 -2.85 -7.05 18.66
N HIS A 149 -1.62 -7.58 18.68
CA HIS A 149 -0.57 -7.06 19.54
C HIS A 149 -0.33 -5.56 19.27
N PRO A 150 -0.07 -4.71 20.28
CA PRO A 150 0.13 -3.28 20.09
C PRO A 150 1.21 -2.92 19.06
N GLU A 151 2.31 -3.67 18.99
CA GLU A 151 3.34 -3.48 17.97
C GLU A 151 2.81 -3.71 16.56
N VAL A 152 1.95 -4.72 16.35
CA VAL A 152 1.32 -4.99 15.06
C VAL A 152 0.37 -3.86 14.68
N VAL A 153 -0.44 -3.37 15.63
CA VAL A 153 -1.36 -2.24 15.42
C VAL A 153 -0.60 -0.98 15.03
N THR A 154 0.51 -0.69 15.72
CA THR A 154 1.37 0.45 15.41
C THR A 154 1.98 0.32 14.02
N SER A 155 2.54 -0.84 13.68
CA SER A 155 3.12 -1.08 12.35
C SER A 155 2.06 -0.99 11.24
N LEU A 156 0.85 -1.50 11.46
CA LEU A 156 -0.28 -1.31 10.54
C LEU A 156 -0.60 0.17 10.33
N GLY A 157 -0.70 0.94 11.43
CA GLY A 157 -0.97 2.38 11.34
C GLY A 157 0.11 3.15 10.60
N GLN A 158 1.38 2.75 10.70
CA GLN A 158 2.49 3.35 9.95
C GLN A 158 2.36 3.15 8.43
N LEU A 159 1.69 2.09 7.96
CA LEU A 159 1.42 1.89 6.54
C LEU A 159 0.61 3.04 5.92
N ARG A 160 -0.15 3.80 6.71
CA ARG A 160 -0.86 5.00 6.26
C ARG A 160 0.07 6.03 5.60
N PHE A 161 1.30 6.11 6.04
CA PHE A 161 2.29 7.06 5.53
C PHE A 161 3.16 6.50 4.40
N ARG A 162 2.96 5.23 4.03
CA ARG A 162 3.66 4.59 2.92
C ARG A 162 2.75 4.55 1.70
N LEU A 163 3.38 4.73 0.56
CA LEU A 163 2.73 4.64 -0.74
C LEU A 163 3.25 3.41 -1.48
N SER A 164 2.36 2.66 -2.05
CA SER A 164 2.68 1.52 -2.91
C SER A 164 1.87 1.66 -4.20
N ASN A 165 2.55 1.81 -5.33
CA ASN A 165 1.90 1.99 -6.64
C ASN A 165 0.83 3.10 -6.65
N ASN A 166 1.14 4.27 -6.08
CA ASN A 166 0.23 5.41 -5.92
C ASN A 166 -1.01 5.12 -5.05
N GLN A 167 -0.95 4.09 -4.23
CA GLN A 167 -1.98 3.79 -3.23
C GLN A 167 -1.44 3.97 -1.82
N ASN A 168 -2.28 4.47 -0.93
CA ASN A 168 -2.01 4.41 0.49
C ASN A 168 -1.91 2.94 0.93
N SER A 169 -0.75 2.52 1.46
CA SER A 169 -0.49 1.10 1.75
C SER A 169 -1.44 0.53 2.80
N LEU A 170 -1.94 1.32 3.74
CA LEU A 170 -2.94 0.86 4.72
C LEU A 170 -4.29 0.61 4.05
N GLU A 171 -4.77 1.54 3.22
CA GLU A 171 -6.04 1.39 2.49
C GLU A 171 -5.96 0.23 1.50
N HIS A 172 -4.84 0.08 0.80
CA HIS A 172 -4.55 -1.08 -0.03
C HIS A 172 -4.65 -2.39 0.77
N SER A 173 -4.01 -2.48 1.94
CA SER A 173 -4.06 -3.69 2.79
C SER A 173 -5.47 -3.99 3.27
N ILE A 174 -6.29 -2.98 3.59
CA ILE A 174 -7.70 -3.16 3.96
C ILE A 174 -8.51 -3.69 2.77
N GLU A 175 -8.27 -3.19 1.57
CA GLU A 175 -8.92 -3.67 0.37
C GLU A 175 -8.54 -5.11 0.05
N VAL A 176 -7.24 -5.44 0.08
CA VAL A 176 -6.74 -6.81 -0.11
C VAL A 176 -7.37 -7.76 0.92
N ALA A 177 -7.48 -7.34 2.19
CA ALA A 177 -8.15 -8.13 3.23
C ALA A 177 -9.62 -8.42 2.91
N ASN A 178 -10.36 -7.42 2.41
CA ASN A 178 -11.77 -7.61 2.02
C ASN A 178 -11.91 -8.52 0.80
N LEU A 179 -11.06 -8.36 -0.22
CA LEU A 179 -11.01 -9.25 -1.39
C LEU A 179 -10.71 -10.70 -0.97
N CYS A 180 -9.68 -10.90 -0.14
CA CYS A 180 -9.34 -12.21 0.39
C CYS A 180 -10.51 -12.87 1.13
N ALA A 181 -11.21 -12.10 1.98
CA ALA A 181 -12.34 -12.61 2.73
C ALA A 181 -13.52 -13.02 1.83
N LEU A 182 -13.82 -12.22 0.79
CA LEU A 182 -14.89 -12.54 -0.17
C LEU A 182 -14.54 -13.81 -0.95
N MET A 183 -13.32 -13.91 -1.47
CA MET A 183 -12.86 -15.10 -2.18
C MET A 183 -12.84 -16.34 -1.28
N ALA A 184 -12.36 -16.21 -0.03
CA ALA A 184 -12.34 -17.30 0.93
C ALA A 184 -13.76 -17.82 1.22
N ALA A 185 -14.73 -16.94 1.43
CA ALA A 185 -16.12 -17.30 1.66
C ALA A 185 -16.73 -18.08 0.47
N GLU A 186 -16.44 -17.64 -0.77
CA GLU A 186 -16.91 -18.32 -1.98
C GLU A 186 -16.26 -19.72 -2.18
N LEU A 187 -15.05 -19.89 -1.66
CA LEU A 187 -14.30 -21.16 -1.74
C LEU A 187 -14.52 -22.08 -0.52
N GLY A 188 -15.34 -21.67 0.45
CA GLY A 188 -15.57 -22.42 1.69
C GLY A 188 -14.35 -22.45 2.62
N LEU A 189 -13.45 -21.47 2.51
CA LEU A 189 -12.30 -21.27 3.40
C LEU A 189 -12.66 -20.33 4.53
N GLU A 190 -11.80 -20.24 5.55
CA GLU A 190 -12.02 -19.40 6.72
C GLU A 190 -11.77 -17.91 6.42
N PRO A 191 -12.80 -17.05 6.40
CA PRO A 191 -12.66 -15.65 6.00
C PRO A 191 -11.81 -14.83 6.97
N GLU A 192 -11.74 -15.18 8.26
CA GLU A 192 -10.93 -14.46 9.25
C GLU A 192 -9.44 -14.63 8.99
N ILE A 193 -8.98 -15.85 8.69
CA ILE A 193 -7.59 -16.12 8.30
C ILE A 193 -7.25 -15.36 7.02
N ALA A 194 -8.15 -15.37 6.03
CA ALA A 194 -7.96 -14.65 4.77
C ALA A 194 -7.84 -13.13 4.99
N LYS A 195 -8.71 -12.54 5.82
CA LYS A 195 -8.63 -11.11 6.18
C LYS A 195 -7.32 -10.76 6.85
N ARG A 196 -6.89 -11.55 7.83
CA ARG A 196 -5.63 -11.32 8.53
C ARG A 196 -4.45 -11.41 7.58
N SER A 197 -4.43 -12.42 6.71
CA SER A 197 -3.40 -12.59 5.69
C SER A 197 -3.32 -11.38 4.75
N GLY A 198 -4.47 -10.93 4.24
CA GLY A 198 -4.54 -9.76 3.35
C GLY A 198 -4.18 -8.44 4.05
N LEU A 199 -4.61 -8.25 5.31
CA LEU A 199 -4.28 -7.03 6.06
C LEU A 199 -2.79 -6.93 6.38
N LEU A 200 -2.15 -8.05 6.67
CA LEU A 200 -0.77 -8.11 7.18
C LEU A 200 0.28 -8.34 6.08
N HIS A 201 -0.12 -8.60 4.83
CA HIS A 201 0.82 -9.02 3.77
C HIS A 201 1.98 -8.04 3.56
N ASP A 202 1.70 -6.75 3.65
CA ASP A 202 2.63 -5.64 3.41
C ASP A 202 3.23 -5.02 4.69
N ILE A 203 2.99 -5.59 5.87
CA ILE A 203 3.43 -5.01 7.14
C ILE A 203 4.95 -4.81 7.21
N GLY A 204 5.70 -5.60 6.48
CA GLY A 204 7.16 -5.48 6.41
C GLY A 204 7.66 -4.19 5.75
N LYS A 205 6.82 -3.46 5.02
CA LYS A 205 7.21 -2.19 4.38
C LYS A 205 7.53 -1.06 5.37
N VAL A 206 7.12 -1.20 6.63
CA VAL A 206 7.40 -0.22 7.70
C VAL A 206 8.44 -0.70 8.70
N LEU A 207 8.99 -1.89 8.50
CA LEU A 207 10.05 -2.44 9.35
C LEU A 207 11.42 -2.00 8.80
N ASP A 208 12.39 -1.81 9.70
CA ASP A 208 13.75 -1.45 9.31
C ASP A 208 14.42 -2.56 8.49
N GLU A 209 15.27 -2.19 7.53
CA GLU A 209 15.95 -3.09 6.59
C GLU A 209 16.98 -4.03 7.25
N ASP A 210 17.20 -3.93 8.56
CA ASP A 210 18.20 -4.71 9.31
C ASP A 210 17.96 -6.24 9.29
N HIS A 211 16.82 -6.69 8.75
CA HIS A 211 16.45 -8.11 8.76
C HIS A 211 16.80 -8.88 7.48
N GLY A 212 17.50 -8.24 6.53
CA GLY A 212 18.03 -8.85 5.29
C GLY A 212 17.02 -9.74 4.57
N GLY A 213 16.33 -9.21 3.56
CA GLY A 213 15.32 -9.93 2.78
C GLY A 213 14.26 -9.00 2.19
N SER A 214 13.24 -9.58 1.57
CA SER A 214 12.10 -8.81 1.09
C SER A 214 11.21 -8.36 2.24
N HIS A 215 10.35 -7.35 1.99
CA HIS A 215 9.34 -6.94 2.98
C HIS A 215 8.40 -8.09 3.39
N ALA A 216 8.15 -9.04 2.48
CA ALA A 216 7.35 -10.24 2.76
C ALA A 216 8.00 -11.10 3.85
N GLN A 217 9.30 -11.35 3.73
CA GLN A 217 10.08 -12.12 4.70
C GLN A 217 10.24 -11.37 6.02
N ALA A 218 10.54 -10.07 5.97
CA ALA A 218 10.64 -9.22 7.17
C ALA A 218 9.31 -9.17 7.94
N GLY A 219 8.19 -8.99 7.24
CA GLY A 219 6.86 -9.01 7.83
C GLY A 219 6.51 -10.33 8.51
N ALA A 220 6.75 -11.45 7.83
CA ALA A 220 6.51 -12.78 8.40
C ALA A 220 7.39 -13.07 9.62
N PHE A 221 8.66 -12.68 9.59
CA PHE A 221 9.57 -12.80 10.72
C PHE A 221 9.10 -11.98 11.93
N PHE A 222 8.71 -10.72 11.69
CA PHE A 222 8.16 -9.84 12.72
C PHE A 222 6.91 -10.46 13.38
N LEU A 223 5.94 -10.90 12.59
CA LEU A 223 4.71 -11.51 13.08
C LEU A 223 4.98 -12.81 13.85
N LYS A 224 5.92 -13.64 13.37
CA LYS A 224 6.35 -14.87 14.04
C LYS A 224 6.99 -14.58 15.41
N ARG A 225 7.79 -13.52 15.51
CA ARG A 225 8.38 -13.08 16.78
C ARG A 225 7.31 -12.68 17.80
N ILE A 226 6.24 -12.02 17.37
CA ILE A 226 5.10 -11.67 18.21
C ILE A 226 4.34 -12.92 18.69
N GLY A 227 4.24 -13.96 17.84
CA GLY A 227 3.70 -15.26 18.18
C GLY A 227 2.17 -15.34 18.36
N GLN A 228 1.42 -14.40 17.78
CA GLN A 228 -0.05 -14.35 17.88
C GLN A 228 -0.78 -14.74 16.57
N GLU A 229 -0.04 -14.93 15.46
CA GLU A 229 -0.64 -15.23 14.16
C GLU A 229 -0.59 -16.74 13.85
N ASP A 230 -1.65 -17.21 13.17
CA ASP A 230 -1.72 -18.59 12.65
C ASP A 230 -0.61 -18.83 11.60
N GLY A 231 -0.09 -20.05 11.54
CA GLY A 231 0.94 -20.44 10.58
C GLY A 231 0.53 -20.20 9.13
N LYS A 232 -0.77 -20.31 8.81
CA LYS A 232 -1.30 -20.01 7.46
C LYS A 232 -1.20 -18.52 7.12
N VAL A 233 -1.42 -17.65 8.11
CA VAL A 233 -1.22 -16.19 7.96
C VAL A 233 0.25 -15.88 7.72
N LEU A 234 1.15 -16.46 8.52
CA LEU A 234 2.60 -16.28 8.35
C LEU A 234 3.09 -16.74 6.98
N ASN A 235 2.62 -17.91 6.52
CA ASN A 235 2.95 -18.43 5.19
C ASN A 235 2.40 -17.53 4.07
N ALA A 236 1.17 -17.01 4.22
CA ALA A 236 0.59 -16.09 3.24
C ALA A 236 1.36 -14.76 3.15
N VAL A 237 1.78 -14.21 4.31
CA VAL A 237 2.61 -12.99 4.35
C VAL A 237 3.98 -13.23 3.72
N ALA A 238 4.65 -14.37 4.01
CA ALA A 238 5.96 -14.68 3.46
C ALA A 238 5.91 -15.01 1.97
N GLY A 239 4.82 -15.61 1.49
CA GLY A 239 4.71 -16.21 0.17
C GLY A 239 4.00 -15.36 -0.90
N HIS A 240 3.47 -14.17 -0.57
CA HIS A 240 2.63 -13.41 -1.50
C HIS A 240 3.37 -12.89 -2.75
N HIS A 241 4.69 -12.93 -2.78
CA HIS A 241 5.52 -12.66 -3.96
C HIS A 241 6.17 -13.91 -4.56
N GLY A 242 5.77 -15.11 -4.12
CA GLY A 242 6.30 -16.37 -4.65
C GLY A 242 7.69 -16.75 -4.12
N GLU A 243 8.23 -16.04 -3.13
CA GLU A 243 9.56 -16.30 -2.56
C GLU A 243 9.59 -17.54 -1.66
N VAL A 244 8.44 -17.92 -1.13
CA VAL A 244 8.26 -19.07 -0.25
C VAL A 244 7.18 -19.99 -0.83
N PRO A 245 7.36 -21.32 -0.80
CA PRO A 245 6.35 -22.25 -1.29
C PRO A 245 5.01 -22.07 -0.58
N PRO A 246 3.88 -22.12 -1.33
CA PRO A 246 2.56 -22.03 -0.73
C PRO A 246 2.22 -23.31 0.03
N GLU A 247 2.04 -23.20 1.36
CA GLU A 247 1.61 -24.31 2.22
C GLU A 247 0.08 -24.30 2.44
N SER A 248 -0.59 -23.24 1.99
CA SER A 248 -2.02 -23.08 2.15
C SER A 248 -2.63 -22.26 0.99
N PRO A 249 -3.94 -22.42 0.69
CA PRO A 249 -4.62 -21.65 -0.35
C PRO A 249 -4.65 -20.14 -0.07
N TYR A 250 -4.43 -19.70 1.16
CA TYR A 250 -4.43 -18.28 1.52
C TYR A 250 -3.30 -17.51 0.86
N VAL A 251 -2.15 -18.13 0.53
CA VAL A 251 -1.08 -17.52 -0.27
C VAL A 251 -1.60 -17.06 -1.61
N ALA A 252 -2.27 -17.97 -2.35
CA ALA A 252 -2.85 -17.66 -3.66
C ALA A 252 -3.92 -16.55 -3.56
N LEU A 253 -4.77 -16.60 -2.51
CA LEU A 253 -5.77 -15.55 -2.29
C LEU A 253 -5.14 -14.17 -2.13
N VAL A 254 -4.05 -14.06 -1.35
CA VAL A 254 -3.35 -12.78 -1.15
C VAL A 254 -2.70 -12.33 -2.45
N MET A 255 -2.00 -13.21 -3.18
CA MET A 255 -1.38 -12.88 -4.47
C MET A 255 -2.39 -12.31 -5.47
N ILE A 256 -3.55 -12.96 -5.59
CA ILE A 256 -4.63 -12.52 -6.49
C ILE A 256 -5.22 -11.20 -6.02
N ALA A 257 -5.54 -11.07 -4.73
CA ALA A 257 -6.15 -9.87 -4.16
C ALA A 257 -5.23 -8.64 -4.26
N ASP A 258 -3.93 -8.80 -3.98
CA ASP A 258 -2.92 -7.76 -4.14
C ASP A 258 -2.84 -7.30 -5.60
N SER A 259 -2.75 -8.24 -6.55
CA SER A 259 -2.74 -7.94 -7.97
C SER A 259 -4.00 -7.20 -8.42
N LEU A 260 -5.18 -7.63 -7.97
CA LEU A 260 -6.45 -6.99 -8.30
C LEU A 260 -6.54 -5.56 -7.76
N SER A 261 -6.12 -5.34 -6.51
CA SER A 261 -6.09 -4.02 -5.91
C SER A 261 -5.12 -3.08 -6.65
N ALA A 262 -3.94 -3.59 -7.05
CA ALA A 262 -2.95 -2.82 -7.80
C ALA A 262 -3.34 -2.51 -9.25
N MET A 263 -4.31 -3.22 -9.83
CA MET A 263 -4.76 -3.04 -11.20
C MET A 263 -5.87 -1.98 -11.38
N ARG A 264 -6.40 -1.44 -10.30
CA ARG A 264 -7.48 -0.45 -10.39
C ARG A 264 -7.07 0.79 -11.17
N PRO A 265 -7.98 1.40 -11.96
CA PRO A 265 -7.74 2.70 -12.58
C PRO A 265 -7.38 3.74 -11.49
N GLY A 266 -6.23 4.40 -11.65
CA GLY A 266 -5.71 5.36 -10.68
C GLY A 266 -4.74 4.79 -9.62
N ALA A 267 -4.63 3.46 -9.49
CA ALA A 267 -3.65 2.83 -8.59
C ALA A 267 -2.20 2.92 -9.12
N ARG A 268 -2.01 3.24 -10.39
CA ARG A 268 -0.68 3.40 -11.02
C ARG A 268 -0.57 4.78 -11.67
N ALA A 269 0.60 5.41 -11.48
CA ALA A 269 0.95 6.71 -12.07
C ALA A 269 1.21 6.66 -13.59
N ASP A 270 1.25 5.48 -14.19
CA ASP A 270 1.37 5.38 -15.65
C ASP A 270 0.15 6.04 -16.28
N SER A 271 0.39 7.07 -17.09
CA SER A 271 -0.69 7.68 -17.87
C SER A 271 -1.38 6.58 -18.66
N LEU A 272 -2.71 6.62 -18.74
CA LEU A 272 -3.49 5.68 -19.56
C LEU A 272 -2.91 5.56 -20.97
N ASP A 273 -2.38 6.64 -21.51
CA ASP A 273 -1.72 6.69 -22.81
C ASP A 273 -0.42 5.88 -22.85
N GLY A 274 0.43 5.96 -21.82
CA GLY A 274 1.67 5.17 -21.72
C GLY A 274 1.38 3.67 -21.59
N TYR A 275 0.36 3.32 -20.83
CA TYR A 275 -0.11 1.94 -20.71
C TYR A 275 -0.63 1.41 -22.05
N LEU A 276 -1.54 2.13 -22.71
CA LEU A 276 -2.09 1.74 -24.00
C LEU A 276 -1.02 1.62 -25.09
N GLN A 277 -0.02 2.51 -25.06
CA GLN A 277 1.09 2.45 -26.00
C GLN A 277 1.95 1.21 -25.79
N ARG A 278 2.22 0.82 -24.53
CA ARG A 278 2.97 -0.40 -24.19
C ARG A 278 2.23 -1.67 -24.61
N VAL A 279 0.93 -1.76 -24.28
CA VAL A 279 0.07 -2.89 -24.68
C VAL A 279 0.06 -3.05 -26.20
N ARG A 280 -0.21 -1.97 -26.94
CA ARG A 280 -0.22 -1.99 -28.42
C ARG A 280 1.15 -2.41 -29.01
N SER A 281 2.24 -1.96 -28.39
CA SER A 281 3.58 -2.34 -28.86
C SER A 281 3.86 -3.83 -28.67
N LEU A 282 3.44 -4.41 -27.55
CA LEU A 282 3.57 -5.84 -27.29
C LEU A 282 2.69 -6.70 -28.22
N GLU A 283 1.45 -6.29 -28.42
CA GLU A 283 0.54 -6.91 -29.37
C GLU A 283 1.09 -6.87 -30.81
N ALA A 284 1.65 -5.73 -31.22
CA ALA A 284 2.26 -5.58 -32.54
C ALA A 284 3.49 -6.46 -32.74
N ILE A 285 4.34 -6.61 -31.71
CA ILE A 285 5.51 -7.51 -31.75
C ILE A 285 5.04 -8.96 -31.89
N ALA A 286 4.07 -9.39 -31.11
CA ALA A 286 3.55 -10.76 -31.14
C ALA A 286 2.80 -11.05 -32.45
N ALA A 287 1.96 -10.12 -32.94
CA ALA A 287 1.24 -10.28 -34.21
C ALA A 287 2.17 -10.24 -35.45
N GLY A 288 3.39 -9.68 -35.31
CA GLY A 288 4.40 -9.69 -36.38
C GLY A 288 5.12 -11.04 -36.52
N MET A 289 4.86 -12.01 -35.66
CA MET A 289 5.48 -13.33 -35.74
C MET A 289 4.73 -14.24 -36.74
N GLU A 290 5.49 -15.01 -37.53
CA GLU A 290 4.93 -15.94 -38.48
C GLU A 290 4.11 -17.02 -37.77
N GLY A 291 2.85 -17.20 -38.19
CA GLY A 291 1.91 -18.17 -37.61
C GLY A 291 0.96 -17.58 -36.54
N VAL A 292 1.12 -16.30 -36.17
CA VAL A 292 0.20 -15.61 -35.24
C VAL A 292 -0.85 -14.85 -36.03
N SER A 293 -2.14 -15.18 -35.82
CA SER A 293 -3.27 -14.48 -36.46
C SER A 293 -3.72 -13.24 -35.67
N GLU A 294 -3.72 -13.33 -34.33
CA GLU A 294 -4.11 -12.26 -33.42
C GLU A 294 -3.33 -12.41 -32.11
N ALA A 295 -3.02 -11.30 -31.45
CA ALA A 295 -2.35 -11.26 -30.14
C ALA A 295 -3.02 -10.22 -29.24
N TYR A 296 -3.21 -10.56 -27.99
CA TYR A 296 -3.79 -9.70 -26.97
C TYR A 296 -2.87 -9.65 -25.76
N ALA A 297 -2.43 -8.48 -25.37
CA ALA A 297 -1.64 -8.27 -24.17
C ALA A 297 -2.57 -7.97 -22.98
N ILE A 298 -2.54 -8.83 -21.96
CA ILE A 298 -3.32 -8.69 -20.74
C ILE A 298 -2.36 -8.52 -19.58
N GLN A 299 -2.44 -7.39 -18.89
CA GLN A 299 -1.60 -7.14 -17.73
C GLN A 299 -2.23 -7.73 -16.47
N ALA A 300 -1.45 -8.53 -15.74
CA ALA A 300 -1.78 -9.06 -14.41
C ALA A 300 -0.68 -8.65 -13.41
N GLY A 301 -0.92 -7.60 -12.65
CA GLY A 301 0.08 -7.11 -11.71
C GLY A 301 1.33 -6.54 -12.42
N ARG A 302 2.50 -7.16 -12.21
CA ARG A 302 3.77 -6.80 -12.86
C ARG A 302 4.02 -7.52 -14.18
N GLU A 303 3.24 -8.54 -14.48
CA GLU A 303 3.36 -9.38 -15.67
C GLU A 303 2.40 -8.90 -16.77
N ILE A 304 2.83 -9.05 -18.01
CA ILE A 304 2.03 -8.78 -19.20
C ILE A 304 2.00 -10.03 -20.04
#